data_7198f5df831740323b87ca41f42fc126
#
_entry.id   7198f5df831740323b87ca41f42fc126
#
_cell.length_a   1.000
_cell.length_b   1.000
_cell.length_c   1.000
_cell.angle_alpha   90.00
_cell.angle_beta   90.00
_cell.angle_gamma   90.00
#
_symmetry.space_group_name_H-M   'P 1'
#
loop_
_entity.id
_entity.type
_entity.pdbx_description
1 polymer ?
#
loop_
_entity_poly.entity_id
_entity_poly.type
_entity_poly.pdbx_seq_one_letter_code
_entity_poly.pdbx_strand_id
1 'polypeptide(L)'
;MTGVQTCALPISTEARELFANLRRLRDAGKSIVFISHKLDEVLEIADRITVLRRGRVVGETTPAETSKAKLAEMMVGRPVLFRLEKPAVEPGAPVLEVHGMTCDGKVHGVDLAVRAGEILGVAGVEGNGQRELAEAILGLRPITAGSISVDGRDLAGMPVGDIRNLGVAYIPEDRHGQGLVLDMAVWENAVLGREDDPPFAGRFGVLAVRLIRSLAQRLVKAFDVRARSIDVPAGTLSGGNQQKLILARELDTDPKLLVAAQPTRGLDVGAIEFVWKEILDQKAAGRAVLLISAELDEIYALSDRIVTLYEGEITGEFQPDVTPERLGLAMLGRKEVA
;
A
#
# COMPACT_ATOMS: atom_id res chain seq x y z
N MET A 1 -36.58 -6.66 0.56
CA MET A 1 -35.55 -7.60 1.00
C MET A 1 -34.61 -7.83 -0.18
N THR A 2 -33.61 -6.98 -0.34
CA THR A 2 -32.61 -7.08 -1.38
C THR A 2 -31.36 -7.67 -0.72
N GLY A 3 -31.10 -8.96 -1.06
CA GLY A 3 -29.90 -9.67 -0.60
C GLY A 3 -28.65 -8.97 -1.15
N VAL A 4 -27.88 -8.37 -0.28
CA VAL A 4 -26.52 -7.90 -0.60
C VAL A 4 -25.65 -9.15 -0.72
N GLN A 5 -25.42 -9.61 -1.94
CA GLN A 5 -24.34 -10.57 -2.19
C GLN A 5 -23.02 -9.88 -1.83
N THR A 6 -22.42 -10.33 -0.75
CA THR A 6 -21.01 -10.02 -0.45
C THR A 6 -20.17 -10.71 -1.53
N CYS A 7 -19.71 -9.94 -2.50
CA CYS A 7 -18.73 -10.43 -3.48
C CYS A 7 -17.40 -10.59 -2.73
N ALA A 8 -17.18 -11.76 -2.13
CA ALA A 8 -15.84 -12.17 -1.72
C ALA A 8 -15.06 -12.40 -3.03
N LEU A 9 -13.93 -11.71 -3.20
CA LEU A 9 -13.05 -11.97 -4.33
C LEU A 9 -12.60 -13.43 -4.29
N PRO A 10 -12.55 -14.12 -5.44
CA PRO A 10 -12.19 -15.53 -5.45
C PRO A 10 -10.76 -15.72 -4.97
N ILE A 11 -10.57 -16.68 -4.08
CA ILE A 11 -9.23 -17.16 -3.68
C ILE A 11 -8.42 -17.48 -4.94
N SER A 12 -7.16 -17.03 -4.96
CA SER A 12 -6.28 -17.24 -6.12
C SER A 12 -6.19 -18.71 -6.52
N THR A 13 -5.95 -19.00 -7.78
CA THR A 13 -5.82 -20.38 -8.28
C THR A 13 -4.74 -21.16 -7.53
N GLU A 14 -3.64 -20.49 -7.21
CA GLU A 14 -2.52 -21.07 -6.44
C GLU A 14 -2.93 -21.44 -5.02
N ALA A 15 -3.69 -20.58 -4.33
CA ALA A 15 -4.21 -20.87 -3.01
C ALA A 15 -5.19 -22.05 -3.02
N ARG A 16 -6.00 -22.18 -4.07
CA ARG A 16 -6.90 -23.34 -4.23
C ARG A 16 -6.14 -24.66 -4.42
N GLU A 17 -5.06 -24.66 -5.19
CA GLU A 17 -4.20 -25.83 -5.35
C GLU A 17 -3.50 -26.20 -4.04
N LEU A 18 -3.00 -25.21 -3.31
CA LEU A 18 -2.43 -25.41 -1.98
C LEU A 18 -3.47 -26.05 -1.04
N PHE A 19 -4.69 -25.53 -1.00
CA PHE A 19 -5.75 -26.05 -0.15
C PHE A 19 -6.17 -27.48 -0.55
N ALA A 20 -6.19 -27.79 -1.83
CA ALA A 20 -6.43 -29.16 -2.29
C ALA A 20 -5.35 -30.12 -1.77
N ASN A 21 -4.08 -29.71 -1.76
CA ASN A 21 -2.98 -30.49 -1.21
C ASN A 21 -3.07 -30.62 0.31
N LEU A 22 -3.40 -29.54 1.03
CA LEU A 22 -3.59 -29.56 2.48
C LEU A 22 -4.77 -30.50 2.87
N ARG A 23 -5.89 -30.47 2.13
CA ARG A 23 -7.01 -31.40 2.35
C ARG A 23 -6.59 -32.86 2.16
N ARG A 24 -5.79 -33.17 1.12
CA ARG A 24 -5.25 -34.54 0.91
C ARG A 24 -4.39 -35.00 2.08
N LEU A 25 -3.54 -34.13 2.61
CA LEU A 25 -2.70 -34.45 3.76
C LEU A 25 -3.55 -34.69 5.02
N ARG A 26 -4.57 -33.87 5.26
CA ARG A 26 -5.53 -34.05 6.34
C ARG A 26 -6.25 -35.40 6.22
N ASP A 27 -6.76 -35.73 5.02
CA ASP A 27 -7.48 -36.95 4.74
C ASP A 27 -6.59 -38.20 4.88
N ALA A 28 -5.25 -38.02 4.72
CA ALA A 28 -4.25 -39.03 5.04
C ALA A 28 -3.87 -39.09 6.53
N GLY A 29 -4.66 -38.45 7.42
CA GLY A 29 -4.49 -38.49 8.88
C GLY A 29 -3.40 -37.58 9.42
N LYS A 30 -2.93 -36.57 8.67
CA LYS A 30 -1.96 -35.60 9.15
C LYS A 30 -2.66 -34.43 9.84
N SER A 31 -2.10 -33.98 10.95
CA SER A 31 -2.48 -32.72 11.60
C SER A 31 -1.72 -31.57 11.00
N ILE A 32 -2.41 -30.47 10.68
CA ILE A 32 -1.85 -29.28 10.03
C ILE A 32 -2.14 -28.07 10.91
N VAL A 33 -1.10 -27.28 11.20
CA VAL A 33 -1.24 -25.96 11.79
C VAL A 33 -1.00 -24.94 10.70
N PHE A 34 -2.04 -24.16 10.36
CA PHE A 34 -2.01 -23.13 9.34
C PHE A 34 -2.11 -21.76 9.98
N ILE A 35 -1.14 -20.88 9.72
CA ILE A 35 -1.11 -19.53 10.27
C ILE A 35 -1.26 -18.56 9.11
N SER A 36 -2.35 -17.80 9.10
CA SER A 36 -2.62 -16.78 8.10
C SER A 36 -3.35 -15.59 8.75
N HIS A 37 -3.18 -14.42 8.16
CA HIS A 37 -3.98 -13.23 8.42
C HIS A 37 -5.03 -12.99 7.32
N LYS A 38 -4.98 -13.74 6.23
CA LYS A 38 -5.99 -13.73 5.16
C LYS A 38 -7.20 -14.54 5.63
N LEU A 39 -8.22 -13.83 6.11
CA LEU A 39 -9.36 -14.44 6.80
C LEU A 39 -10.21 -15.34 5.89
N ASP A 40 -10.28 -15.03 4.59
CA ASP A 40 -10.99 -15.85 3.60
C ASP A 40 -10.31 -17.24 3.47
N GLU A 41 -8.97 -17.27 3.46
CA GLU A 41 -8.20 -18.51 3.46
C GLU A 41 -8.43 -19.34 4.71
N VAL A 42 -8.43 -18.68 5.88
CA VAL A 42 -8.68 -19.35 7.16
C VAL A 42 -10.10 -19.96 7.21
N LEU A 43 -11.10 -19.21 6.75
CA LEU A 43 -12.48 -19.67 6.70
C LEU A 43 -12.69 -20.85 5.72
N GLU A 44 -11.91 -20.88 4.63
CA GLU A 44 -11.98 -21.91 3.59
C GLU A 44 -11.37 -23.25 4.04
N ILE A 45 -10.21 -23.22 4.76
CA ILE A 45 -9.41 -24.44 4.98
C ILE A 45 -9.46 -24.98 6.41
N ALA A 46 -9.73 -24.14 7.42
CA ALA A 46 -9.62 -24.53 8.81
C ALA A 46 -10.80 -25.37 9.28
N ASP A 47 -10.55 -26.41 10.07
CA ASP A 47 -11.58 -27.13 10.82
C ASP A 47 -11.87 -26.42 12.15
N ARG A 48 -10.82 -25.84 12.78
CA ARG A 48 -10.89 -25.08 14.02
C ARG A 48 -9.96 -23.85 13.94
N ILE A 49 -10.42 -22.74 14.47
CA ILE A 49 -9.73 -21.45 14.44
C ILE A 49 -9.44 -21.02 15.86
N THR A 50 -8.16 -20.76 16.16
CA THR A 50 -7.71 -20.14 17.41
C THR A 50 -7.20 -18.76 17.12
N VAL A 51 -7.80 -17.73 17.70
CA VAL A 51 -7.41 -16.33 17.48
C VAL A 51 -6.41 -15.89 18.54
N LEU A 52 -5.25 -15.43 18.06
CA LEU A 52 -4.17 -14.91 18.90
C LEU A 52 -4.11 -13.37 18.79
N ARG A 53 -4.03 -12.70 19.94
CA ARG A 53 -3.82 -11.26 20.04
C ARG A 53 -2.87 -10.93 21.18
N ARG A 54 -1.79 -10.18 20.87
CA ARG A 54 -0.77 -9.80 21.87
C ARG A 54 -0.21 -10.99 22.66
N GLY A 55 0.06 -12.10 21.97
CA GLY A 55 0.60 -13.32 22.59
C GLY A 55 -0.37 -14.11 23.45
N ARG A 56 -1.69 -13.82 23.40
CA ARG A 56 -2.72 -14.52 24.16
C ARG A 56 -3.81 -15.04 23.23
N VAL A 57 -4.34 -16.21 23.53
CA VAL A 57 -5.56 -16.72 22.92
C VAL A 57 -6.71 -15.85 23.39
N VAL A 58 -7.44 -15.24 22.46
CA VAL A 58 -8.59 -14.37 22.74
C VAL A 58 -9.92 -15.04 22.37
N GLY A 59 -9.87 -16.17 21.67
CA GLY A 59 -11.05 -16.99 21.38
C GLY A 59 -10.72 -18.18 20.50
N GLU A 60 -11.61 -19.16 20.54
CA GLU A 60 -11.63 -20.32 19.66
C GLU A 60 -13.01 -20.41 19.00
N THR A 61 -13.06 -20.85 17.75
CA THR A 61 -14.29 -20.95 16.97
C THR A 61 -14.10 -21.92 15.80
N THR A 62 -15.16 -22.15 15.04
CA THR A 62 -15.14 -22.90 13.78
C THR A 62 -15.60 -21.99 12.64
N PRO A 63 -15.26 -22.31 11.36
CA PRO A 63 -15.76 -21.54 10.22
C PRO A 63 -17.28 -21.40 10.17
N ALA A 64 -18.01 -22.42 10.63
CA ALA A 64 -19.48 -22.41 10.66
C ALA A 64 -20.08 -21.47 11.72
N GLU A 65 -19.34 -21.14 12.78
CA GLU A 65 -19.82 -20.34 13.92
C GLU A 65 -19.32 -18.89 13.89
N THR A 66 -18.55 -18.53 12.88
CA THR A 66 -17.89 -17.22 12.79
C THR A 66 -18.07 -16.57 11.42
N SER A 67 -17.52 -15.39 11.28
CA SER A 67 -17.47 -14.65 10.02
C SER A 67 -16.15 -13.88 9.92
N LYS A 68 -15.79 -13.45 8.70
CA LYS A 68 -14.63 -12.57 8.44
C LYS A 68 -14.62 -11.37 9.40
N ALA A 69 -15.77 -10.70 9.56
CA ALA A 69 -15.91 -9.54 10.44
C ALA A 69 -15.64 -9.88 11.92
N LYS A 70 -16.21 -10.99 12.40
CA LYS A 70 -16.04 -11.43 13.80
C LYS A 70 -14.60 -11.84 14.09
N LEU A 71 -13.94 -12.56 13.17
CA LEU A 71 -12.53 -12.91 13.31
C LEU A 71 -11.64 -11.66 13.35
N ALA A 72 -11.86 -10.70 12.44
CA ALA A 72 -11.12 -9.44 12.43
C ALA A 72 -11.31 -8.65 13.75
N GLU A 73 -12.54 -8.58 14.25
CA GLU A 73 -12.83 -7.93 15.53
C GLU A 73 -12.09 -8.61 16.70
N MET A 74 -12.06 -9.94 16.73
CA MET A 74 -11.30 -10.68 17.75
C MET A 74 -9.79 -10.40 17.65
N MET A 75 -9.23 -10.35 16.43
CA MET A 75 -7.80 -10.09 16.20
C MET A 75 -7.41 -8.65 16.59
N VAL A 76 -8.21 -7.66 16.20
CA VAL A 76 -7.93 -6.24 16.43
C VAL A 76 -8.41 -5.78 17.81
N GLY A 77 -9.54 -6.32 18.29
CA GLY A 77 -10.18 -5.98 19.56
C GLY A 77 -11.19 -4.85 19.50
N ARG A 78 -11.58 -4.46 18.28
CA ARG A 78 -12.66 -3.53 17.95
C ARG A 78 -13.26 -3.94 16.60
N PRO A 79 -14.47 -3.50 16.27
CA PRO A 79 -15.00 -3.66 14.93
C PRO A 79 -14.06 -3.14 13.86
N VAL A 80 -13.92 -3.86 12.76
CA VAL A 80 -13.09 -3.50 11.60
C VAL A 80 -13.98 -3.26 10.41
N LEU A 81 -13.76 -2.17 9.71
CA LEU A 81 -14.50 -1.82 8.50
C LEU A 81 -13.77 -2.38 7.28
N PHE A 82 -14.28 -3.47 6.71
CA PHE A 82 -13.78 -4.03 5.45
C PHE A 82 -14.19 -3.22 4.21
N ARG A 83 -15.13 -2.32 4.37
CA ARG A 83 -15.53 -1.35 3.36
C ARG A 83 -15.46 0.02 3.98
N LEU A 84 -14.53 0.80 3.52
CA LEU A 84 -14.47 2.22 3.81
C LEU A 84 -15.30 2.95 2.75
N GLU A 85 -16.06 3.95 3.16
CA GLU A 85 -16.74 4.82 2.21
C GLU A 85 -15.70 5.67 1.50
N LYS A 86 -15.64 5.57 0.17
CA LYS A 86 -14.77 6.43 -0.63
C LYS A 86 -15.34 7.86 -0.61
N PRO A 87 -14.51 8.85 -0.28
CA PRO A 87 -14.93 10.24 -0.41
C PRO A 87 -15.33 10.55 -1.85
N ALA A 88 -16.51 11.15 -2.04
CA ALA A 88 -16.95 11.67 -3.33
C ALA A 88 -16.21 12.99 -3.59
N VAL A 89 -15.13 12.93 -4.33
CA VAL A 89 -14.33 14.09 -4.76
C VAL A 89 -14.33 14.09 -6.28
N GLU A 90 -14.69 15.22 -6.87
CA GLU A 90 -14.57 15.40 -8.32
C GLU A 90 -13.09 15.54 -8.69
N PRO A 91 -12.58 14.72 -9.64
CA PRO A 91 -11.20 14.80 -10.06
C PRO A 91 -10.86 16.17 -10.65
N GLY A 92 -9.79 16.76 -10.12
CA GLY A 92 -9.30 18.08 -10.58
C GLY A 92 -8.37 17.99 -11.80
N ALA A 93 -7.43 18.93 -11.89
CA ALA A 93 -6.40 18.94 -12.92
C ALA A 93 -5.43 17.75 -12.75
N PRO A 94 -4.77 17.28 -13.83
CA PRO A 94 -3.70 16.31 -13.74
C PRO A 94 -2.57 16.82 -12.84
N VAL A 95 -2.12 15.96 -11.91
CA VAL A 95 -0.95 16.23 -11.04
C VAL A 95 0.25 15.42 -11.49
N LEU A 96 0.05 14.15 -11.85
CA LEU A 96 1.06 13.31 -12.48
C LEU A 96 0.66 13.06 -13.93
N GLU A 97 1.58 13.26 -14.85
CA GLU A 97 1.44 12.89 -16.26
C GLU A 97 2.67 12.12 -16.71
N VAL A 98 2.44 10.98 -17.31
CA VAL A 98 3.48 10.09 -17.87
C VAL A 98 3.12 9.84 -19.32
N HIS A 99 4.06 10.14 -20.23
CA HIS A 99 3.86 10.01 -21.68
C HIS A 99 4.95 9.16 -22.32
N GLY A 100 4.55 8.02 -22.91
CA GLY A 100 5.43 7.11 -23.63
C GLY A 100 6.65 6.64 -22.83
N MET A 101 6.53 6.57 -21.50
CA MET A 101 7.64 6.31 -20.62
C MET A 101 8.20 4.91 -20.81
N THR A 102 9.50 4.84 -21.08
CA THR A 102 10.27 3.61 -21.20
C THR A 102 11.42 3.62 -20.22
N CYS A 103 11.63 2.52 -19.51
CA CYS A 103 12.62 2.44 -18.45
C CYS A 103 13.22 1.03 -18.36
N ASP A 104 14.55 0.96 -18.42
CA ASP A 104 15.37 -0.22 -18.04
C ASP A 104 14.95 -1.56 -18.69
N GLY A 105 14.34 -1.52 -19.90
CA GLY A 105 13.84 -2.72 -20.58
C GLY A 105 12.77 -3.49 -19.81
N LYS A 106 12.15 -2.83 -18.82
CA LYS A 106 11.10 -3.38 -17.96
C LYS A 106 9.77 -2.63 -18.05
N VAL A 107 9.80 -1.40 -18.56
CA VAL A 107 8.61 -0.58 -18.80
C VAL A 107 8.70 -0.05 -20.22
N HIS A 108 7.63 -0.17 -20.98
CA HIS A 108 7.60 0.04 -22.42
C HIS A 108 6.46 0.95 -22.85
N GLY A 109 6.74 2.23 -23.09
CA GLY A 109 5.79 3.17 -23.66
C GLY A 109 4.54 3.40 -22.80
N VAL A 110 4.69 3.50 -21.48
CA VAL A 110 3.57 3.70 -20.56
C VAL A 110 3.04 5.11 -20.64
N ASP A 111 1.73 5.24 -20.83
CA ASP A 111 0.95 6.47 -20.74
C ASP A 111 -0.02 6.37 -19.58
N LEU A 112 0.03 7.30 -18.63
CA LEU A 112 -0.96 7.43 -17.55
C LEU A 112 -0.99 8.85 -17.00
N ALA A 113 -2.14 9.22 -16.41
CA ALA A 113 -2.26 10.47 -15.66
C ALA A 113 -3.04 10.23 -14.38
N VAL A 114 -2.64 10.94 -13.31
CA VAL A 114 -3.35 10.94 -12.02
C VAL A 114 -3.79 12.36 -11.71
N ARG A 115 -5.07 12.55 -11.40
CA ARG A 115 -5.67 13.85 -11.14
C ARG A 115 -5.71 14.18 -9.64
N ALA A 116 -5.78 15.45 -9.32
CA ALA A 116 -6.05 15.89 -7.95
C ALA A 116 -7.37 15.28 -7.44
N GLY A 117 -7.38 14.71 -6.23
CA GLY A 117 -8.54 14.03 -5.66
C GLY A 117 -8.86 12.66 -6.27
N GLU A 118 -7.95 12.09 -7.06
CA GLU A 118 -8.09 10.78 -7.69
C GLU A 118 -7.12 9.77 -7.08
N ILE A 119 -7.58 8.52 -6.94
CA ILE A 119 -6.73 7.36 -6.71
C ILE A 119 -6.72 6.52 -7.99
N LEU A 120 -5.60 6.54 -8.72
CA LEU A 120 -5.35 5.62 -9.83
C LEU A 120 -4.70 4.36 -9.31
N GLY A 121 -5.37 3.22 -9.45
CA GLY A 121 -4.85 1.90 -9.13
C GLY A 121 -4.07 1.30 -10.30
N VAL A 122 -2.84 0.87 -10.06
CA VAL A 122 -2.05 0.06 -10.99
C VAL A 122 -2.05 -1.38 -10.49
N ALA A 123 -2.86 -2.22 -11.14
CA ALA A 123 -2.97 -3.63 -10.82
C ALA A 123 -2.03 -4.46 -11.69
N GLY A 124 -1.37 -5.45 -11.11
CA GLY A 124 -0.49 -6.35 -11.86
C GLY A 124 0.20 -7.35 -10.96
N VAL A 125 0.61 -8.49 -11.53
CA VAL A 125 1.42 -9.49 -10.85
C VAL A 125 2.82 -8.93 -10.64
N GLU A 126 3.42 -9.20 -9.48
CA GLU A 126 4.77 -8.72 -9.13
C GLU A 126 5.80 -9.06 -10.23
N GLY A 127 6.67 -8.11 -10.54
CA GLY A 127 7.73 -8.25 -11.54
C GLY A 127 7.38 -7.78 -12.96
N ASN A 128 6.19 -7.24 -13.17
CA ASN A 128 5.72 -6.74 -14.47
C ASN A 128 6.05 -5.25 -14.74
N GLY A 129 7.00 -4.64 -14.00
CA GLY A 129 7.43 -3.25 -14.22
C GLY A 129 6.87 -2.23 -13.23
N GLN A 130 6.07 -2.65 -12.25
CA GLN A 130 5.45 -1.76 -11.26
C GLN A 130 6.48 -1.01 -10.42
N ARG A 131 7.53 -1.71 -9.99
CA ARG A 131 8.62 -1.13 -9.22
C ARG A 131 9.40 -0.11 -10.06
N GLU A 132 9.73 -0.45 -11.29
CA GLU A 132 10.45 0.39 -12.23
C GLU A 132 9.64 1.66 -12.55
N LEU A 133 8.32 1.54 -12.71
CA LEU A 133 7.40 2.67 -12.87
C LEU A 133 7.45 3.61 -11.66
N ALA A 134 7.33 3.08 -10.44
CA ALA A 134 7.42 3.90 -9.23
C ALA A 134 8.78 4.57 -9.09
N GLU A 135 9.88 3.81 -9.26
CA GLU A 135 11.25 4.34 -9.14
C GLU A 135 11.55 5.40 -10.20
N ALA A 136 11.01 5.29 -11.43
CA ALA A 136 11.16 6.30 -12.47
C ALA A 136 10.44 7.62 -12.10
N ILE A 137 9.20 7.54 -11.59
CA ILE A 137 8.44 8.72 -11.12
C ILE A 137 9.18 9.44 -9.98
N LEU A 138 9.88 8.69 -9.14
CA LEU A 138 10.64 9.24 -8.01
C LEU A 138 12.04 9.74 -8.39
N GLY A 139 12.46 9.61 -9.67
CA GLY A 139 13.81 9.94 -10.11
C GLY A 139 14.91 9.01 -9.60
N LEU A 140 14.52 7.86 -9.01
CA LEU A 140 15.45 6.82 -8.53
C LEU A 140 16.00 5.99 -9.70
N ARG A 141 15.33 6.02 -10.85
CA ARG A 141 15.68 5.27 -12.04
C ARG A 141 15.55 6.18 -13.29
N PRO A 142 16.55 6.23 -14.16
CA PRO A 142 16.46 7.06 -15.37
C PRO A 142 15.48 6.44 -16.36
N ILE A 143 14.70 7.28 -17.03
CA ILE A 143 13.92 6.90 -18.21
C ILE A 143 14.80 6.92 -19.46
N THR A 144 14.51 6.02 -20.42
CA THR A 144 15.23 5.95 -21.71
C THR A 144 14.45 6.60 -22.85
N ALA A 145 13.14 6.77 -22.68
CA ALA A 145 12.28 7.50 -23.61
C ALA A 145 11.01 8.00 -22.89
N GLY A 146 10.30 8.91 -23.54
CA GLY A 146 9.09 9.53 -22.99
C GLY A 146 9.38 10.67 -22.03
N SER A 147 8.36 11.04 -21.22
CA SER A 147 8.46 12.10 -20.22
C SER A 147 7.61 11.80 -19.00
N ILE A 148 8.00 12.37 -17.87
CA ILE A 148 7.23 12.34 -16.61
C ILE A 148 7.16 13.78 -16.11
N SER A 149 5.96 14.27 -15.78
CA SER A 149 5.79 15.58 -15.16
C SER A 149 4.91 15.50 -13.92
N VAL A 150 5.22 16.36 -12.95
CA VAL A 150 4.41 16.55 -11.74
C VAL A 150 4.03 18.03 -11.64
N ASP A 151 2.73 18.29 -11.55
CA ASP A 151 2.19 19.66 -11.49
C ASP A 151 2.71 20.52 -12.66
N GLY A 152 2.79 19.92 -13.88
CA GLY A 152 3.28 20.53 -15.11
C GLY A 152 4.80 20.74 -15.18
N ARG A 153 5.58 20.25 -14.22
CA ARG A 153 7.04 20.30 -14.22
C ARG A 153 7.64 18.99 -14.67
N ASP A 154 8.44 19.02 -15.72
CA ASP A 154 9.18 17.86 -16.20
C ASP A 154 10.23 17.42 -15.16
N LEU A 155 10.27 16.13 -14.88
CA LEU A 155 11.20 15.51 -13.92
C LEU A 155 12.53 15.08 -14.53
N ALA A 156 12.72 15.24 -15.84
CA ALA A 156 13.91 14.78 -16.55
C ALA A 156 15.20 15.37 -15.94
N GLY A 157 16.07 14.48 -15.44
CA GLY A 157 17.35 14.85 -14.82
C GLY A 157 17.23 15.58 -13.48
N MET A 158 16.03 15.68 -12.89
CA MET A 158 15.82 16.33 -11.61
C MET A 158 16.34 15.42 -10.46
N PRO A 159 17.10 15.96 -9.51
CA PRO A 159 17.50 15.22 -8.31
C PRO A 159 16.29 14.75 -7.49
N VAL A 160 16.40 13.59 -6.84
CA VAL A 160 15.32 13.01 -6.01
C VAL A 160 14.81 13.99 -4.94
N GLY A 161 15.71 14.73 -4.29
CA GLY A 161 15.34 15.75 -3.30
C GLY A 161 14.47 16.86 -3.89
N ASP A 162 14.76 17.30 -5.11
CA ASP A 162 13.97 18.33 -5.80
C ASP A 162 12.59 17.80 -6.21
N ILE A 163 12.49 16.52 -6.61
CA ILE A 163 11.21 15.85 -6.89
C ILE A 163 10.38 15.78 -5.60
N ARG A 164 10.98 15.42 -4.46
CA ARG A 164 10.30 15.50 -3.17
C ARG A 164 9.78 16.90 -2.84
N ASN A 165 10.61 17.92 -3.11
CA ASN A 165 10.26 19.32 -2.87
C ASN A 165 9.11 19.82 -3.78
N LEU A 166 8.81 19.13 -4.90
CA LEU A 166 7.58 19.36 -5.67
C LEU A 166 6.31 18.87 -4.97
N GLY A 167 6.45 18.15 -3.87
CA GLY A 167 5.36 17.56 -3.11
C GLY A 167 5.06 16.11 -3.52
N VAL A 168 6.07 15.33 -3.90
CA VAL A 168 5.96 13.88 -4.15
C VAL A 168 6.36 13.12 -2.89
N ALA A 169 5.44 12.31 -2.37
CA ALA A 169 5.66 11.40 -1.25
C ALA A 169 5.63 9.94 -1.72
N TYR A 170 6.37 9.08 -1.03
CA TYR A 170 6.51 7.69 -1.41
C TYR A 170 6.33 6.71 -0.24
N ILE A 171 5.42 5.77 -0.40
CA ILE A 171 5.30 4.60 0.46
C ILE A 171 5.90 3.42 -0.29
N PRO A 172 7.09 2.93 0.10
CA PRO A 172 7.78 1.87 -0.62
C PRO A 172 7.19 0.49 -0.35
N GLU A 173 7.35 -0.41 -1.33
CA GLU A 173 7.02 -1.82 -1.21
C GLU A 173 7.87 -2.51 -0.14
N ASP A 174 9.19 -2.27 -0.16
CA ASP A 174 10.14 -2.81 0.82
C ASP A 174 10.40 -1.82 1.95
N ARG A 175 9.68 -2.02 3.05
CA ARG A 175 9.81 -1.20 4.26
C ARG A 175 11.21 -1.22 4.85
N HIS A 176 11.90 -2.36 4.76
CA HIS A 176 13.19 -2.58 5.42
C HIS A 176 14.36 -2.10 4.58
N GLY A 177 14.28 -2.24 3.26
CA GLY A 177 15.34 -1.82 2.34
C GLY A 177 15.21 -0.38 1.86
N GLN A 178 13.99 0.16 1.81
CA GLN A 178 13.71 1.49 1.23
C GLN A 178 12.99 2.44 2.17
N GLY A 179 12.19 1.90 3.09
CA GLY A 179 11.30 2.72 3.93
C GLY A 179 11.95 3.23 5.20
N LEU A 180 12.74 2.41 5.89
CA LEU A 180 13.30 2.69 7.21
C LEU A 180 14.76 2.24 7.28
N VAL A 181 15.53 2.93 8.13
CA VAL A 181 16.82 2.44 8.61
C VAL A 181 16.58 1.79 9.97
N LEU A 182 16.55 0.45 9.99
CA LEU A 182 16.06 -0.34 11.13
C LEU A 182 16.85 -0.13 12.42
N ASP A 183 18.15 0.11 12.33
CA ASP A 183 19.04 0.35 13.48
C ASP A 183 18.96 1.77 14.03
N MET A 184 18.43 2.72 13.24
CA MET A 184 18.19 4.09 13.69
C MET A 184 16.94 4.17 14.57
N ALA A 185 16.96 5.12 15.48
CA ALA A 185 15.83 5.40 16.37
C ALA A 185 14.58 5.85 15.59
N VAL A 186 13.42 5.70 16.21
CA VAL A 186 12.13 6.18 15.64
C VAL A 186 12.20 7.66 15.30
N TRP A 187 12.81 8.50 16.18
CA TRP A 187 12.91 9.94 15.91
C TRP A 187 13.84 10.27 14.73
N GLU A 188 14.88 9.48 14.50
CA GLU A 188 15.77 9.65 13.34
C GLU A 188 15.05 9.25 12.04
N ASN A 189 14.35 8.13 12.05
CA ASN A 189 13.52 7.71 10.91
C ASN A 189 12.37 8.70 10.59
N ALA A 190 11.88 9.42 11.58
CA ALA A 190 10.80 10.39 11.39
C ALA A 190 11.18 11.62 10.55
N VAL A 191 12.48 11.91 10.40
CA VAL A 191 12.99 13.07 9.65
C VAL A 191 13.71 12.71 8.35
N LEU A 192 13.95 11.41 8.10
CA LEU A 192 14.67 10.96 6.91
C LEU A 192 14.14 11.60 5.62
N GLY A 193 15.08 12.13 4.81
CA GLY A 193 14.83 12.86 3.57
C GLY A 193 14.37 14.31 3.77
N ARG A 194 14.32 14.80 5.02
CA ARG A 194 13.99 16.18 5.39
C ARG A 194 15.03 16.75 6.37
N GLU A 195 16.07 16.00 6.66
CA GLU A 195 17.10 16.35 7.62
C GLU A 195 17.82 17.66 7.28
N ASP A 196 17.94 17.97 5.97
CA ASP A 196 18.57 19.19 5.48
C ASP A 196 17.59 20.38 5.36
N ASP A 197 16.28 20.14 5.52
CA ASP A 197 15.26 21.17 5.37
C ASP A 197 15.13 22.04 6.62
N PRO A 198 14.88 23.35 6.50
CA PRO A 198 14.42 24.15 7.61
C PRO A 198 13.08 23.63 8.15
N PRO A 199 12.89 23.55 9.48
CA PRO A 199 13.76 24.02 10.54
C PRO A 199 14.69 22.94 11.13
N PHE A 200 14.85 21.77 10.47
CA PHE A 200 15.57 20.62 11.01
C PHE A 200 17.08 20.74 10.88
N ALA A 201 17.57 21.40 9.82
CA ALA A 201 18.96 21.78 9.70
C ALA A 201 19.12 23.29 9.94
N GLY A 202 20.11 23.64 10.74
CA GLY A 202 20.57 24.99 10.91
C GLY A 202 21.65 25.37 9.90
N ARG A 203 22.15 26.63 10.01
CA ARG A 203 23.32 27.08 9.26
C ARG A 203 24.48 26.13 9.54
N PHE A 204 25.20 25.69 8.51
CA PHE A 204 26.30 24.74 8.56
C PHE A 204 25.90 23.25 8.76
N GLY A 205 24.65 22.86 8.47
CA GLY A 205 24.22 21.47 8.51
C GLY A 205 24.08 20.88 9.95
N VAL A 206 24.05 21.74 10.97
CA VAL A 206 23.86 21.29 12.35
C VAL A 206 22.39 20.95 12.57
N LEU A 207 22.10 19.69 12.91
CA LEU A 207 20.73 19.22 13.13
C LEU A 207 20.12 19.81 14.40
N ALA A 208 18.90 20.30 14.26
CA ALA A 208 18.08 20.81 15.37
C ALA A 208 17.39 19.63 16.10
N VAL A 209 18.17 18.77 16.76
CA VAL A 209 17.72 17.50 17.38
C VAL A 209 16.46 17.68 18.24
N ARG A 210 16.32 18.79 18.99
CA ARG A 210 15.12 19.07 19.79
C ARG A 210 13.85 19.19 18.92
N LEU A 211 13.95 19.86 17.78
CA LEU A 211 12.83 20.04 16.85
C LEU A 211 12.49 18.70 16.17
N ILE A 212 13.49 17.93 15.75
CA ILE A 212 13.30 16.60 15.15
C ILE A 212 12.60 15.67 16.17
N ARG A 213 13.04 15.65 17.42
CA ARG A 213 12.39 14.84 18.46
C ARG A 213 10.96 15.29 18.76
N SER A 214 10.70 16.59 18.72
CA SER A 214 9.33 17.13 18.85
C SER A 214 8.45 16.71 17.67
N LEU A 215 8.98 16.76 16.43
CA LEU A 215 8.31 16.22 15.25
C LEU A 215 7.96 14.74 15.47
N ALA A 216 8.93 13.91 15.82
CA ALA A 216 8.72 12.48 16.03
C ALA A 216 7.64 12.18 17.08
N GLN A 217 7.63 12.91 18.21
CA GLN A 217 6.60 12.77 19.23
C GLN A 217 5.20 13.10 18.69
N ARG A 218 5.08 14.17 17.89
CA ARG A 218 3.83 14.56 17.24
C ARG A 218 3.36 13.50 16.27
N LEU A 219 4.25 12.99 15.39
CA LEU A 219 3.95 11.98 14.40
C LEU A 219 3.54 10.64 15.03
N VAL A 220 4.29 10.17 16.03
CA VAL A 220 4.00 8.95 16.78
C VAL A 220 2.61 9.01 17.42
N LYS A 221 2.23 10.17 17.96
CA LYS A 221 0.90 10.38 18.55
C LYS A 221 -0.19 10.48 17.48
N ALA A 222 0.03 11.24 16.42
CA ALA A 222 -0.98 11.50 15.38
C ALA A 222 -1.35 10.22 14.62
N PHE A 223 -0.36 9.36 14.34
CA PHE A 223 -0.54 8.13 13.56
C PHE A 223 -0.67 6.86 14.44
N ASP A 224 -0.84 7.01 15.76
CA ASP A 224 -0.92 5.88 16.71
C ASP A 224 0.21 4.87 16.51
N VAL A 225 1.45 5.34 16.34
CA VAL A 225 2.64 4.47 16.28
C VAL A 225 2.94 3.95 17.67
N ARG A 226 2.84 2.65 17.88
CA ARG A 226 3.07 2.03 19.20
C ARG A 226 4.53 1.70 19.37
N ALA A 227 5.27 2.65 19.92
CA ALA A 227 6.66 2.52 20.33
C ALA A 227 6.78 2.70 21.86
N ARG A 228 7.74 2.02 22.50
CA ARG A 228 8.00 2.22 23.95
C ARG A 228 8.58 3.62 24.23
N SER A 229 9.35 4.12 23.29
CA SER A 229 9.96 5.45 23.26
C SER A 229 10.30 5.79 21.82
N ILE A 230 10.44 7.07 21.50
CA ILE A 230 10.99 7.50 20.20
C ILE A 230 12.48 7.18 20.04
N ASP A 231 13.17 6.77 21.12
CA ASP A 231 14.59 6.44 21.15
C ASP A 231 14.90 4.98 20.83
N VAL A 232 13.87 4.12 20.71
CA VAL A 232 14.09 2.72 20.33
C VAL A 232 14.38 2.59 18.84
N PRO A 233 15.22 1.64 18.42
CA PRO A 233 15.43 1.35 17.01
C PRO A 233 14.11 1.00 16.30
N ALA A 234 13.92 1.53 15.07
CA ALA A 234 12.71 1.28 14.28
C ALA A 234 12.48 -0.20 13.97
N GLY A 235 13.55 -1.00 13.90
CA GLY A 235 13.49 -2.46 13.75
C GLY A 235 12.79 -3.20 14.89
N THR A 236 12.64 -2.57 16.07
CA THR A 236 11.91 -3.16 17.21
C THR A 236 10.40 -3.00 17.12
N LEU A 237 9.91 -2.21 16.18
CA LEU A 237 8.49 -2.02 15.94
C LEU A 237 7.90 -3.22 15.20
N SER A 238 6.60 -3.50 15.43
CA SER A 238 5.87 -4.43 14.56
C SER A 238 5.73 -3.87 13.15
N GLY A 239 5.55 -4.72 12.14
CA GLY A 239 5.38 -4.30 10.75
C GLY A 239 4.31 -3.25 10.53
N GLY A 240 3.17 -3.34 11.23
CA GLY A 240 2.12 -2.33 11.19
C GLY A 240 2.56 -0.98 11.78
N ASN A 241 3.37 -0.96 12.85
CA ASN A 241 3.89 0.29 13.41
C ASN A 241 5.04 0.88 12.57
N GLN A 242 5.84 0.04 11.92
CA GLN A 242 6.82 0.48 10.92
C GLN A 242 6.12 1.19 9.76
N GLN A 243 5.04 0.60 9.24
CA GLN A 243 4.25 1.21 8.15
C GLN A 243 3.61 2.53 8.57
N LYS A 244 3.06 2.59 9.79
CA LYS A 244 2.53 3.84 10.37
C LYS A 244 3.59 4.93 10.48
N LEU A 245 4.83 4.57 10.82
CA LEU A 245 5.94 5.53 10.90
C LEU A 245 6.31 6.07 9.52
N ILE A 246 6.35 5.22 8.48
CA ILE A 246 6.59 5.63 7.09
C ILE A 246 5.47 6.57 6.64
N LEU A 247 4.20 6.17 6.81
CA LEU A 247 3.04 7.00 6.48
C LEU A 247 3.10 8.35 7.19
N ALA A 248 3.39 8.35 8.48
CA ALA A 248 3.48 9.58 9.27
C ALA A 248 4.53 10.54 8.72
N ARG A 249 5.71 10.04 8.36
CA ARG A 249 6.79 10.82 7.77
C ARG A 249 6.41 11.38 6.41
N GLU A 250 5.88 10.54 5.55
CA GLU A 250 5.59 10.92 4.16
C GLU A 250 4.38 11.87 4.08
N LEU A 251 3.30 11.60 4.84
CA LEU A 251 2.08 12.42 4.80
C LEU A 251 2.21 13.75 5.56
N ASP A 252 3.14 13.87 6.51
CA ASP A 252 3.42 15.14 7.21
C ASP A 252 4.03 16.21 6.28
N THR A 253 4.49 15.83 5.10
CA THR A 253 4.99 16.78 4.09
C THR A 253 3.88 17.51 3.33
N ASP A 254 2.62 17.14 3.57
CA ASP A 254 1.45 17.64 2.84
C ASP A 254 1.60 17.46 1.31
N PRO A 255 1.77 16.22 0.82
CA PRO A 255 2.15 15.96 -0.56
C PRO A 255 1.03 16.29 -1.54
N LYS A 256 1.38 16.71 -2.77
CA LYS A 256 0.46 16.83 -3.91
C LYS A 256 0.21 15.49 -4.58
N LEU A 257 1.24 14.65 -4.63
CA LEU A 257 1.23 13.31 -5.19
C LEU A 257 1.73 12.30 -4.16
N LEU A 258 0.93 11.29 -3.89
CA LEU A 258 1.34 10.12 -3.10
C LEU A 258 1.53 8.93 -4.04
N VAL A 259 2.73 8.40 -4.14
CA VAL A 259 3.02 7.11 -4.79
C VAL A 259 3.04 6.04 -3.70
N ALA A 260 2.08 5.13 -3.71
CA ALA A 260 1.93 4.07 -2.71
C ALA A 260 2.14 2.70 -3.39
N ALA A 261 3.33 2.10 -3.18
CA ALA A 261 3.66 0.79 -3.72
C ALA A 261 3.45 -0.29 -2.65
N GLN A 262 2.52 -1.22 -2.90
CA GLN A 262 2.19 -2.34 -2.01
C GLN A 262 2.00 -1.90 -0.53
N PRO A 263 1.22 -0.84 -0.25
CA PRO A 263 1.24 -0.16 1.05
C PRO A 263 0.78 -1.03 2.22
N THR A 264 0.03 -2.10 1.94
CA THR A 264 -0.49 -3.01 2.99
C THR A 264 0.17 -4.39 3.00
N ARG A 265 1.19 -4.61 2.17
CA ARG A 265 1.86 -5.92 2.06
C ARG A 265 2.38 -6.40 3.42
N GLY A 266 1.93 -7.61 3.83
CA GLY A 266 2.36 -8.27 5.06
C GLY A 266 1.89 -7.57 6.35
N LEU A 267 0.81 -6.80 6.30
CA LEU A 267 0.19 -6.17 7.45
C LEU A 267 -0.97 -7.00 7.98
N ASP A 268 -1.25 -6.86 9.26
CA ASP A 268 -2.48 -7.38 9.86
C ASP A 268 -3.69 -6.53 9.48
N VAL A 269 -4.90 -7.11 9.65
CA VAL A 269 -6.17 -6.49 9.24
C VAL A 269 -6.37 -5.08 9.84
N GLY A 270 -5.93 -4.87 11.08
CA GLY A 270 -6.07 -3.56 11.74
C GLY A 270 -5.13 -2.51 11.18
N ALA A 271 -3.93 -2.92 10.75
CA ALA A 271 -2.98 -2.04 10.09
C ALA A 271 -3.41 -1.73 8.64
N ILE A 272 -4.00 -2.71 7.93
CA ILE A 272 -4.58 -2.51 6.59
C ILE A 272 -5.67 -1.44 6.64
N GLU A 273 -6.65 -1.56 7.54
CA GLU A 273 -7.72 -0.57 7.70
C GLU A 273 -7.17 0.83 7.94
N PHE A 274 -6.13 0.95 8.79
CA PHE A 274 -5.48 2.23 9.06
C PHE A 274 -4.84 2.82 7.79
N VAL A 275 -4.05 2.04 7.06
CA VAL A 275 -3.38 2.49 5.81
C VAL A 275 -4.40 2.93 4.77
N TRP A 276 -5.46 2.15 4.57
CA TRP A 276 -6.51 2.48 3.63
C TRP A 276 -7.21 3.79 3.98
N LYS A 277 -7.49 3.99 5.28
CA LYS A 277 -8.08 5.24 5.75
C LYS A 277 -7.18 6.43 5.45
N GLU A 278 -5.89 6.34 5.76
CA GLU A 278 -4.93 7.43 5.49
C GLU A 278 -4.85 7.75 3.99
N ILE A 279 -4.86 6.73 3.10
CA ILE A 279 -4.88 6.93 1.64
C ILE A 279 -6.18 7.63 1.20
N LEU A 280 -7.34 7.21 1.72
CA LEU A 280 -8.62 7.86 1.43
C LEU A 280 -8.69 9.29 1.97
N ASP A 281 -8.08 9.57 3.12
CA ASP A 281 -7.97 10.91 3.68
C ASP A 281 -7.12 11.81 2.77
N GLN A 282 -6.07 11.29 2.11
CA GLN A 282 -5.33 12.05 1.09
C GLN A 282 -6.20 12.41 -0.11
N LYS A 283 -6.99 11.47 -0.62
CA LYS A 283 -7.97 11.76 -1.68
C LYS A 283 -8.97 12.82 -1.23
N ALA A 284 -9.54 12.70 -0.03
CA ALA A 284 -10.48 13.66 0.53
C ALA A 284 -9.88 15.08 0.64
N ALA A 285 -8.58 15.18 0.89
CA ALA A 285 -7.82 16.42 0.89
C ALA A 285 -7.48 16.95 -0.52
N GLY A 286 -7.96 16.29 -1.58
CA GLY A 286 -7.71 16.70 -2.98
C GLY A 286 -6.34 16.31 -3.51
N ARG A 287 -5.61 15.40 -2.86
CA ARG A 287 -4.29 14.92 -3.31
C ARG A 287 -4.45 13.88 -4.42
N ALA A 288 -3.47 13.79 -5.32
CA ALA A 288 -3.36 12.72 -6.29
C ALA A 288 -2.70 11.50 -5.64
N VAL A 289 -3.22 10.29 -5.91
CA VAL A 289 -2.64 9.05 -5.39
C VAL A 289 -2.43 8.07 -6.54
N LEU A 290 -1.20 7.61 -6.72
CA LEU A 290 -0.86 6.47 -7.56
C LEU A 290 -0.71 5.25 -6.63
N LEU A 291 -1.69 4.36 -6.64
CA LEU A 291 -1.70 3.13 -5.84
C LEU A 291 -1.24 1.96 -6.71
N ILE A 292 -0.11 1.38 -6.38
CA ILE A 292 0.42 0.18 -7.05
C ILE A 292 0.23 -1.00 -6.12
N SER A 293 -0.59 -1.99 -6.53
CA SER A 293 -0.87 -3.15 -5.68
C SER A 293 -1.13 -4.42 -6.48
N ALA A 294 -0.66 -5.56 -5.96
CA ALA A 294 -1.03 -6.90 -6.43
C ALA A 294 -2.27 -7.44 -5.70
N GLU A 295 -2.68 -6.82 -4.60
CA GLU A 295 -3.85 -7.25 -3.82
C GLU A 295 -5.11 -6.62 -4.41
N LEU A 296 -5.94 -7.44 -5.07
CA LEU A 296 -7.17 -6.97 -5.74
C LEU A 296 -8.16 -6.31 -4.77
N ASP A 297 -8.24 -6.80 -3.52
CA ASP A 297 -9.09 -6.20 -2.47
C ASP A 297 -8.73 -4.73 -2.25
N GLU A 298 -7.44 -4.40 -2.23
CA GLU A 298 -6.93 -3.03 -2.07
C GLU A 298 -7.26 -2.17 -3.28
N ILE A 299 -7.00 -2.69 -4.49
CA ILE A 299 -7.31 -2.01 -5.75
C ILE A 299 -8.80 -1.65 -5.83
N TYR A 300 -9.70 -2.61 -5.57
CA TYR A 300 -11.15 -2.37 -5.62
C TYR A 300 -11.64 -1.44 -4.49
N ALA A 301 -11.05 -1.58 -3.30
CA ALA A 301 -11.47 -0.77 -2.16
C ALA A 301 -11.13 0.70 -2.31
N LEU A 302 -9.99 1.02 -2.92
CA LEU A 302 -9.44 2.38 -2.91
C LEU A 302 -9.52 3.11 -4.24
N SER A 303 -9.32 2.43 -5.38
CA SER A 303 -9.13 3.08 -6.67
C SER A 303 -10.42 3.69 -7.23
N ASP A 304 -10.30 4.84 -7.89
CA ASP A 304 -11.36 5.45 -8.68
C ASP A 304 -11.31 4.98 -10.13
N ARG A 305 -10.11 4.67 -10.61
CA ARG A 305 -9.80 4.14 -11.93
C ARG A 305 -8.66 3.15 -11.80
N ILE A 306 -8.67 2.10 -12.60
CA ILE A 306 -7.71 1.00 -12.53
C ILE A 306 -7.03 0.85 -13.88
N VAL A 307 -5.70 0.78 -13.89
CA VAL A 307 -4.92 0.33 -15.05
C VAL A 307 -4.23 -0.99 -14.70
N THR A 308 -4.09 -1.87 -15.69
CA THR A 308 -3.35 -3.12 -15.55
C THR A 308 -2.02 -3.04 -16.24
N LEU A 309 -0.97 -3.54 -15.56
CA LEU A 309 0.40 -3.56 -16.07
C LEU A 309 0.86 -5.01 -16.21
N TYR A 310 1.30 -5.38 -17.41
CA TYR A 310 1.86 -6.68 -17.70
C TYR A 310 3.06 -6.55 -18.65
N GLU A 311 4.18 -7.21 -18.32
CA GLU A 311 5.46 -7.11 -19.06
C GLU A 311 5.85 -5.67 -19.46
N GLY A 312 5.61 -4.73 -18.54
CA GLY A 312 5.96 -3.32 -18.71
C GLY A 312 5.02 -2.49 -19.59
N GLU A 313 3.92 -3.06 -20.07
CA GLU A 313 2.91 -2.34 -20.86
C GLU A 313 1.57 -2.25 -20.14
N ILE A 314 0.82 -1.18 -20.39
CA ILE A 314 -0.57 -1.07 -19.94
C ILE A 314 -1.42 -1.96 -20.84
N THR A 315 -2.13 -2.93 -20.24
CA THR A 315 -2.96 -3.91 -20.95
C THR A 315 -4.44 -3.56 -20.91
N GLY A 316 -4.86 -2.64 -20.06
CA GLY A 316 -6.24 -2.16 -20.00
C GLY A 316 -6.44 -1.07 -18.98
N GLU A 317 -7.53 -0.32 -19.16
CA GLU A 317 -8.01 0.68 -18.22
C GLU A 317 -9.49 0.37 -17.87
N PHE A 318 -9.81 0.42 -16.57
CA PHE A 318 -11.09 -0.05 -16.03
C PHE A 318 -11.65 0.88 -14.97
N GLN A 319 -12.96 0.82 -14.81
CA GLN A 319 -13.65 1.35 -13.65
C GLN A 319 -13.68 0.30 -12.51
N PRO A 320 -13.87 0.70 -11.25
CA PRO A 320 -13.86 -0.22 -10.10
C PRO A 320 -14.99 -1.26 -10.07
N ASP A 321 -15.95 -1.19 -10.98
CA ASP A 321 -17.02 -2.17 -11.15
C ASP A 321 -16.65 -3.32 -12.11
N VAL A 322 -15.44 -3.31 -12.67
CA VAL A 322 -14.91 -4.40 -13.50
C VAL A 322 -14.93 -5.73 -12.74
N THR A 323 -15.28 -6.83 -13.42
CA THR A 323 -15.27 -8.15 -12.76
C THR A 323 -13.84 -8.63 -12.47
N PRO A 324 -13.63 -9.38 -11.35
CA PRO A 324 -12.30 -9.92 -11.02
C PRO A 324 -11.68 -10.79 -12.11
N GLU A 325 -12.51 -11.55 -12.83
CA GLU A 325 -12.06 -12.42 -13.93
C GLU A 325 -11.49 -11.60 -15.09
N ARG A 326 -12.17 -10.50 -15.43
CA ARG A 326 -11.77 -9.61 -16.51
C ARG A 326 -10.49 -8.86 -16.15
N LEU A 327 -10.44 -8.30 -14.94
CA LEU A 327 -9.24 -7.63 -14.42
C LEU A 327 -8.06 -8.62 -14.35
N GLY A 328 -8.29 -9.83 -13.84
CA GLY A 328 -7.28 -10.88 -13.75
C GLY A 328 -6.71 -11.29 -15.11
N LEU A 329 -7.56 -11.41 -16.16
CA LEU A 329 -7.09 -11.69 -17.52
C LEU A 329 -6.20 -10.58 -18.08
N ALA A 330 -6.55 -9.31 -17.84
CA ALA A 330 -5.74 -8.18 -18.25
C ALA A 330 -4.38 -8.14 -17.49
N MET A 331 -4.36 -8.47 -16.21
CA MET A 331 -3.12 -8.62 -15.43
C MET A 331 -2.21 -9.76 -15.90
N LEU A 332 -2.75 -10.69 -16.71
CA LEU A 332 -2.01 -11.78 -17.36
C LEU A 332 -1.72 -11.50 -18.86
N GLY A 333 -1.84 -10.27 -19.30
CA GLY A 333 -1.42 -9.82 -20.63
C GLY A 333 -2.50 -9.88 -21.71
N ARG A 334 -3.74 -10.23 -21.37
CA ARG A 334 -4.83 -10.15 -22.35
C ARG A 334 -5.25 -8.68 -22.51
N LYS A 335 -4.76 -8.05 -23.59
CA LYS A 335 -5.12 -6.65 -23.90
C LYS A 335 -6.63 -6.54 -24.12
N GLU A 336 -7.27 -5.63 -23.41
CA GLU A 336 -8.62 -5.19 -23.73
C GLU A 336 -8.53 -3.94 -24.61
N VAL A 337 -9.03 -4.09 -25.85
CA VAL A 337 -9.23 -2.95 -26.74
C VAL A 337 -10.42 -2.18 -26.22
N ALA A 338 -10.21 -0.88 -25.94
CA ALA A 338 -11.23 0.06 -25.49
C ALA A 338 -12.38 0.16 -26.50
#